data_f9c1fe962687a51a50a032c2e08f348e
#
_entry.id   f9c1fe962687a51a50a032c2e08f348e
#
_cell.length_a   1.000
_cell.length_b   1.000
_cell.length_c   1.000
_cell.angle_alpha   90.00
_cell.angle_beta   90.00
_cell.angle_gamma   90.00
#
_symmetry.space_group_name_H-M   'P 1'
#
loop_
_entity.id
_entity.type
_entity.pdbx_description
1 polymer ?
#
loop_
_entity_poly.entity_id
_entity_poly.type
_entity_poly.pdbx_seq_one_letter_code
_entity_poly.pdbx_strand_id
1 'polypeptide(L)' 'MSQHYQRAKEIFLMVCDLAAVHRGPIIDKECSGNLQLREEVHSLLAHHDAANQPEKP' A
#
# COMPACT_ATOMS: atom_id res chain seq x y z
N MET A 1 -6.72 -13.04 13.23
CA MET A 1 -5.77 -12.03 12.92
C MET A 1 -4.89 -12.44 11.77
N SER A 2 -4.75 -11.58 10.82
CA SER A 2 -4.05 -11.90 9.58
C SER A 2 -2.61 -11.42 9.64
N GLN A 3 -1.67 -12.33 9.41
CA GLN A 3 -0.27 -11.94 9.30
C GLN A 3 -0.05 -11.04 8.10
N HIS A 4 -0.87 -11.22 7.08
CA HIS A 4 -0.77 -10.38 5.89
C HIS A 4 -1.11 -8.94 6.20
N TYR A 5 -2.06 -8.72 7.08
CA TYR A 5 -2.45 -7.36 7.41
C TYR A 5 -1.30 -6.61 8.07
N GLN A 6 -0.63 -7.25 9.02
CA GLN A 6 0.50 -6.60 9.69
C GLN A 6 1.62 -6.32 8.71
N ARG A 7 1.93 -7.29 7.87
CA ARG A 7 2.97 -7.10 6.87
C ARG A 7 2.59 -6.02 5.89
N ALA A 8 1.33 -6.02 5.47
CA ALA A 8 0.84 -5.02 4.53
C ALA A 8 0.94 -3.63 5.15
N LYS A 9 0.64 -3.52 6.42
CA LYS A 9 0.73 -2.24 7.11
C LYS A 9 2.17 -1.73 7.14
N GLU A 10 3.12 -2.63 7.37
CA GLU A 10 4.52 -2.23 7.36
C GLU A 10 4.96 -1.74 6.00
N ILE A 11 4.56 -2.47 4.96
CA ILE A 11 4.89 -2.05 3.60
C ILE A 11 4.22 -0.74 3.28
N PHE A 12 2.96 -0.61 3.66
CA PHE A 12 2.22 0.63 3.47
C PHE A 12 2.96 1.82 4.08
N LEU A 13 3.44 1.66 5.30
CA LEU A 13 4.14 2.75 5.97
C LEU A 13 5.44 3.10 5.26
N MET A 14 6.05 2.13 4.59
CA MET A 14 7.27 2.40 3.84
C MET A 14 7.01 3.20 2.58
N VAL A 15 5.85 3.00 1.97
CA VAL A 15 5.60 3.57 0.65
C VAL A 15 4.57 4.70 0.65
N CYS A 16 3.89 4.93 1.75
CA CYS A 16 2.79 5.91 1.74
C CYS A 16 3.30 7.34 1.48
N ASP A 17 4.55 7.61 1.80
CA ASP A 17 5.14 8.93 1.57
C ASP A 17 5.77 9.05 0.19
N LEU A 18 5.81 7.96 -0.56
CA LEU A 18 6.47 7.97 -1.86
C LEU A 18 5.46 8.29 -2.96
N ALA A 19 5.98 8.85 -4.05
CA ALA A 19 5.16 9.04 -5.22
C ALA A 19 4.74 7.68 -5.78
N ALA A 20 3.61 7.66 -6.50
CA ALA A 20 3.05 6.41 -6.98
C ALA A 20 4.06 5.64 -7.85
N VAL A 21 4.87 6.35 -8.60
CA VAL A 21 5.84 5.69 -9.49
C VAL A 21 6.89 4.93 -8.68
N HIS A 22 7.14 5.34 -7.46
CA HIS A 22 8.13 4.68 -6.61
C HIS A 22 7.53 3.57 -5.78
N ARG A 23 6.21 3.60 -5.59
CA ARG A 23 5.53 2.59 -4.79
C ARG A 23 5.52 1.23 -5.47
N GLY A 24 5.25 1.23 -6.78
CA GLY A 24 5.08 -0.01 -7.52
C GLY A 24 6.24 -0.98 -7.37
N PRO A 25 7.46 -0.54 -7.69
CA PRO A 25 8.60 -1.44 -7.58
C PRO A 25 8.82 -1.98 -6.17
N ILE A 26 8.60 -1.15 -5.17
CA ILE A 26 8.79 -1.58 -3.79
C ILE A 26 7.74 -2.59 -3.40
N ILE A 27 6.48 -2.32 -3.75
CA ILE A 27 5.39 -3.23 -3.43
C ILE A 27 5.61 -4.56 -4.14
N ASP A 28 6.02 -4.52 -5.39
CA ASP A 28 6.31 -5.74 -6.14
C ASP A 28 7.38 -6.56 -5.45
N LYS A 29 8.42 -5.91 -5.01
CA LYS A 29 9.54 -6.59 -4.38
C LYS A 29 9.11 -7.19 -3.04
N GLU A 30 8.42 -6.41 -2.23
CA GLU A 30 8.05 -6.86 -0.90
C GLU A 30 6.94 -7.90 -0.93
N CYS A 31 6.09 -7.84 -1.94
CA CYS A 31 4.96 -8.76 -2.06
C CYS A 31 5.22 -9.84 -3.09
N SER A 32 6.47 -10.08 -3.43
CA SER A 32 6.81 -11.06 -4.45
C SER A 32 6.18 -12.41 -4.13
N GLY A 33 5.38 -12.92 -5.06
CA GLY A 33 4.76 -14.21 -4.87
C GLY A 33 3.58 -14.23 -3.92
N ASN A 34 3.14 -13.09 -3.43
CA ASN A 34 2.02 -13.04 -2.49
C ASN A 34 0.99 -12.02 -2.96
N LEU A 35 0.02 -12.51 -3.72
CA LEU A 35 -1.02 -11.64 -4.25
C LEU A 35 -1.91 -11.05 -3.16
N GLN A 36 -2.19 -11.84 -2.13
CA GLN A 36 -3.04 -11.36 -1.05
C GLN A 36 -2.40 -10.20 -0.32
N LEU A 37 -1.11 -10.32 -0.07
CA LEU A 37 -0.38 -9.24 0.59
C LEU A 37 -0.39 -7.98 -0.27
N ARG A 38 -0.17 -8.16 -1.55
CA ARG A 38 -0.18 -7.04 -2.49
C ARG A 38 -1.52 -6.32 -2.49
N GLU A 39 -2.59 -7.09 -2.52
CA GLU A 39 -3.92 -6.49 -2.50
C GLU A 39 -4.19 -5.74 -1.21
N GLU A 40 -3.72 -6.27 -0.10
CA GLU A 40 -3.87 -5.59 1.17
C GLU A 40 -3.15 -4.25 1.17
N VAL A 41 -1.92 -4.22 0.67
CA VAL A 41 -1.16 -2.99 0.60
C VAL A 41 -1.87 -1.98 -0.29
N HIS A 42 -2.35 -2.43 -1.45
CA HIS A 42 -3.05 -1.54 -2.35
C HIS A 42 -4.33 -0.99 -1.73
N SER A 43 -5.02 -1.82 -0.97
CA SER A 43 -6.23 -1.39 -0.29
C SER A 43 -5.91 -0.30 0.73
N LEU A 44 -4.86 -0.49 1.50
CA LEU A 44 -4.45 0.51 2.48
C LEU A 44 -4.08 1.82 1.80
N LEU A 45 -3.35 1.73 0.69
CA LEU A 45 -2.96 2.93 -0.04
C LEU A 45 -4.16 3.65 -0.63
N ALA A 46 -5.12 2.90 -1.11
CA ALA A 46 -6.32 3.50 -1.67
C ALA A 46 -7.08 4.29 -0.60
N HIS A 47 -7.20 3.72 0.59
CA HIS A 47 -7.85 4.41 1.68
C HIS A 47 -7.08 5.66 2.10
N HIS A 48 -5.77 5.54 2.15
CA HIS A 48 -4.92 6.65 2.53
C HIS A 48 -5.04 7.79 1.52
N ASP A 49 -4.96 7.45 0.24
CA ASP A 49 -5.03 8.46 -0.80
C ASP A 49 -6.40 9.13 -0.84
N ALA A 50 -7.45 8.35 -0.63
CA ALA A 50 -8.80 8.90 -0.61
C ALA A 50 -8.98 9.86 0.55
N ALA A 51 -8.42 9.52 1.70
CA ALA A 51 -8.54 10.37 2.88
C ALA A 51 -7.76 11.66 2.73
N ASN A 52 -6.65 11.62 1.99
CA ASN A 52 -5.79 12.78 1.81
C ASN A 52 -6.07 13.55 0.54
N GLN A 53 -7.00 13.07 -0.26
CA GLN A 53 -7.29 13.72 -1.51
C GLN A 53 -7.94 15.06 -1.26
N PRO A 54 -7.48 16.12 -1.95
CA PRO A 54 -8.10 17.43 -1.75
C PRO A 54 -9.55 17.41 -2.18
N GLU A 55 -10.30 18.24 -1.52
CA GLU A 55 -11.72 18.33 -1.81
C GLU A 55 -11.93 18.78 -3.24
N LYS A 56 -12.81 18.10 -3.94
CA LYS A 56 -13.12 18.49 -5.29
C LYS A 56 -14.19 19.54 -5.31
N PRO A 57 -13.98 20.57 -6.07
CA PRO A 57 -15.03 21.59 -6.23
C PRO A 57 -16.24 21.04 -6.91
#